data_7e95847d162101ead8df2eac94ae49c8
#
_entry.id   7e95847d162101ead8df2eac94ae49c8
#
_cell.length_a   1.000
_cell.length_b   1.000
_cell.length_c   1.000
_cell.angle_alpha   90.00
_cell.angle_beta   90.00
_cell.angle_gamma   90.00
#
_symmetry.space_group_name_H-M   'P 1'
#
loop_
_entity.id
_entity.type
_entity.pdbx_description
1 polymer ?
#
loop_
_entity_poly.entity_id
_entity_poly.type
_entity_poly.pdbx_seq_one_letter_code
_entity_poly.pdbx_strand_id
1 'polypeptide(L)'
;LLVMEGGAVAPDRVIETQVLEAEEIKDLDKIEEFEKPDEQIEDMDIDIPINSPNVSVSSDMPAAPNQPVSPQPQAFEAVMTVKSPVILKNIYGTTRNTGTRGTQLARFGGDRTTEDAVMRALRWLKKNQLTDGSWKNSKVAMTGLAILTFLAHGEKPGESVEFGETIQKALEYLMRVQNKETGRIPGNYDHPIATYALCEAYGMTLNPNVKVAAEKALDPLIKGQHPTGGWTYNMDPAPDKDTGKYRDDTSYMGWCAQALKAAQLAKLHHEGLDKAIKLAVKGFKKNAAPNGGFGYCGPGTGGLTSVGTLCMQLLGASNEPECKKGLQVMETWVPSFSSYGPLIEEMKKIRKEDLKENQTALSVAKSRLAKTVPPEERMFYTLSPQYYYYYATQCKFHQGGKHWSNWNKVMKPAYVKAQAVTKDAIKNDKGLLCDVGWWENADVHSDRPVMDTCLAALQLMVYYRYLPTTSKEAVQAEEEITATSTDTEDIKVDTGNL
;
A
#
# COMPACT_ATOMS: atom_id res chain seq x y z
N LEU A 1 6.47 5.07 -13.21
CA LEU A 1 7.54 5.93 -13.72
C LEU A 1 7.25 7.37 -13.26
N LEU A 2 7.81 7.79 -12.14
CA LEU A 2 7.86 9.20 -11.76
C LEU A 2 8.98 9.83 -12.58
N VAL A 3 8.65 10.45 -13.70
CA VAL A 3 9.57 11.32 -14.42
C VAL A 3 9.42 12.70 -13.82
N MET A 4 10.44 13.16 -13.10
CA MET A 4 10.55 14.54 -12.62
C MET A 4 11.67 15.24 -13.38
N GLU A 5 11.37 16.42 -13.88
CA GLU A 5 12.34 17.30 -14.51
C GLU A 5 13.30 17.89 -13.46
N GLY A 6 14.54 17.96 -13.89
CA GLY A 6 15.72 18.69 -13.47
C GLY A 6 15.74 19.40 -12.12
N GLY A 7 16.57 18.89 -11.20
CA GLY A 7 17.05 19.61 -10.03
C GLY A 7 18.49 19.26 -9.74
N ALA A 8 19.26 20.25 -9.38
CA ALA A 8 20.72 20.31 -9.26
C ALA A 8 21.35 19.15 -8.46
N VAL A 9 22.53 18.76 -8.92
CA VAL A 9 23.44 17.80 -8.29
C VAL A 9 23.79 18.25 -6.87
N ALA A 10 23.45 17.43 -5.87
CA ALA A 10 23.96 17.60 -4.51
C ALA A 10 25.36 16.98 -4.41
N PRO A 11 26.27 17.53 -3.58
CA PRO A 11 27.61 17.02 -3.44
C PRO A 11 27.64 15.64 -2.79
N ASP A 12 28.64 14.85 -3.19
CA ASP A 12 28.95 13.52 -2.67
C ASP A 12 28.92 13.49 -1.14
N ARG A 13 27.96 12.80 -0.57
CA ARG A 13 28.03 12.37 0.82
C ARG A 13 28.54 10.93 0.84
N VAL A 14 29.72 10.75 1.39
CA VAL A 14 30.22 9.45 1.78
C VAL A 14 29.29 8.93 2.86
N ILE A 15 28.52 7.90 2.55
CA ILE A 15 27.71 7.16 3.51
C ILE A 15 28.61 6.04 4.01
N GLU A 16 29.08 6.14 5.25
CA GLU A 16 29.69 5.00 5.93
C GLU A 16 28.58 3.98 6.22
N THR A 17 28.49 2.97 5.38
CA THR A 17 27.71 1.76 5.63
C THR A 17 28.54 0.86 6.54
N GLN A 18 28.21 0.81 7.82
CA GLN A 18 28.69 -0.29 8.65
C GLN A 18 27.99 -1.57 8.21
N VAL A 19 28.70 -2.39 7.49
CA VAL A 19 28.34 -3.78 7.27
C VAL A 19 28.64 -4.50 8.60
N LEU A 20 27.63 -5.05 9.24
CA LEU A 20 27.82 -5.94 10.40
C LEU A 20 28.72 -7.10 9.97
N GLU A 21 29.86 -7.25 10.63
CA GLU A 21 30.79 -8.34 10.35
C GLU A 21 30.17 -9.70 10.69
N ALA A 22 30.60 -10.72 9.96
CA ALA A 22 30.03 -12.07 10.02
C ALA A 22 30.09 -12.73 11.42
N GLU A 23 30.85 -12.19 12.36
CA GLU A 23 30.95 -12.69 13.73
C GLU A 23 29.75 -12.34 14.62
N GLU A 24 29.06 -11.23 14.38
CA GLU A 24 27.82 -10.89 15.11
C GLU A 24 26.62 -11.77 14.69
N ILE A 25 26.75 -12.50 13.59
CA ILE A 25 25.69 -13.40 13.10
C ILE A 25 25.73 -14.76 13.82
N LYS A 26 26.85 -15.14 14.42
CA LYS A 26 27.01 -16.44 15.11
C LYS A 26 26.18 -16.58 16.38
N ASP A 27 25.83 -15.49 17.02
CA ASP A 27 24.98 -15.54 18.23
C ASP A 27 23.48 -15.67 17.91
N LEU A 28 23.08 -15.52 16.64
CA LEU A 28 21.70 -15.78 16.20
C LEU A 28 21.41 -17.26 15.94
N ASP A 29 22.45 -18.08 15.80
CA ASP A 29 22.31 -19.55 15.63
C ASP A 29 22.04 -20.30 16.93
N LYS A 30 22.00 -19.60 18.07
CA LYS A 30 21.60 -20.16 19.39
C LYS A 30 20.14 -19.90 19.75
N ILE A 31 19.28 -19.63 18.80
CA ILE A 31 17.86 -19.74 19.02
C ILE A 31 17.57 -21.24 19.08
N GLU A 32 17.17 -21.69 20.28
CA GLU A 32 16.71 -23.05 20.55
C GLU A 32 15.89 -23.57 19.36
N GLU A 33 16.27 -24.73 18.84
CA GLU A 33 15.49 -25.47 17.85
C GLU A 33 14.09 -25.67 18.45
N PHE A 34 13.15 -24.82 18.04
CA PHE A 34 11.76 -25.20 18.13
C PHE A 34 11.60 -26.42 17.22
N GLU A 35 11.20 -27.53 17.82
CA GLU A 35 10.89 -28.77 17.12
C GLU A 35 10.14 -28.45 15.83
N LYS A 36 10.65 -28.94 14.71
CA LYS A 36 10.00 -28.83 13.41
C LYS A 36 8.60 -29.41 13.58
N PRO A 37 7.53 -28.66 13.28
CA PRO A 37 6.24 -29.32 13.14
C PRO A 37 6.38 -30.34 12.04
N ASP A 38 5.98 -31.58 12.31
CA ASP A 38 5.99 -32.69 11.37
C ASP A 38 5.42 -32.27 10.01
N GLU A 39 6.04 -32.76 8.94
CA GLU A 39 5.68 -32.58 7.54
C GLU A 39 4.33 -33.25 7.21
N GLN A 40 3.27 -32.80 7.82
CA GLN A 40 1.89 -33.12 7.44
C GLN A 40 1.04 -31.86 7.47
N ILE A 41 1.30 -30.98 6.53
CA ILE A 41 0.30 -29.98 6.13
C ILE A 41 -0.31 -30.49 4.81
N GLU A 42 -0.94 -31.65 4.88
CA GLU A 42 -2.06 -31.97 4.02
C GLU A 42 -3.18 -31.01 4.34
N ASP A 43 -3.88 -30.53 3.31
CA ASP A 43 -5.02 -29.62 3.33
C ASP A 43 -5.60 -29.41 4.74
N MET A 44 -4.97 -28.50 5.51
CA MET A 44 -5.58 -28.08 6.74
C MET A 44 -6.74 -27.15 6.38
N ASP A 45 -7.90 -27.73 6.20
CA ASP A 45 -9.11 -27.14 6.72
C ASP A 45 -8.84 -26.84 8.19
N ILE A 46 -8.43 -25.62 8.48
CA ILE A 46 -8.23 -25.20 9.86
C ILE A 46 -9.64 -25.01 10.43
N ASP A 47 -10.20 -26.09 10.92
CA ASP A 47 -11.27 -26.05 11.90
C ASP A 47 -10.66 -25.49 13.19
N ILE A 48 -10.57 -24.18 13.27
CA ILE A 48 -10.34 -23.51 14.53
C ILE A 48 -11.69 -23.56 15.23
N PRO A 49 -11.83 -24.32 16.35
CA PRO A 49 -13.07 -24.25 17.12
C PRO A 49 -13.24 -22.80 17.52
N ILE A 50 -14.38 -22.21 17.16
CA ILE A 50 -14.80 -20.88 17.59
C ILE A 50 -15.17 -20.97 19.08
N ASN A 51 -14.15 -21.14 19.91
CA ASN A 51 -14.17 -20.85 21.33
C ASN A 51 -13.14 -19.77 21.60
N SER A 52 -13.22 -18.68 20.85
CA SER A 52 -12.76 -17.41 21.41
C SER A 52 -13.73 -17.13 22.55
N PRO A 53 -13.26 -17.05 23.80
CA PRO A 53 -14.12 -16.54 24.84
C PRO A 53 -14.64 -15.20 24.31
N ASN A 54 -15.95 -15.03 24.29
CA ASN A 54 -16.55 -13.71 24.21
C ASN A 54 -15.85 -12.89 25.29
N VAL A 55 -14.81 -12.16 24.90
CA VAL A 55 -14.34 -11.06 25.69
C VAL A 55 -15.44 -10.03 25.54
N SER A 56 -16.46 -10.20 26.38
CA SER A 56 -17.32 -9.10 26.71
C SER A 56 -16.35 -8.05 27.22
N VAL A 57 -16.04 -7.07 26.40
CA VAL A 57 -15.38 -5.85 26.83
C VAL A 57 -16.28 -5.34 27.93
N SER A 58 -15.86 -5.51 29.19
CA SER A 58 -16.62 -5.01 30.31
C SER A 58 -16.77 -3.53 30.07
N SER A 59 -18.01 -3.06 30.14
CA SER A 59 -18.38 -1.65 30.00
C SER A 59 -17.74 -0.73 31.06
N ASP A 60 -16.87 -1.29 31.92
CA ASP A 60 -16.27 -0.62 33.08
C ASP A 60 -14.85 -0.11 32.87
N MET A 61 -14.26 -0.27 31.68
CA MET A 61 -13.11 0.54 31.36
C MET A 61 -13.59 1.94 30.93
N PRO A 62 -13.22 3.00 31.68
CA PRO A 62 -13.53 4.35 31.22
C PRO A 62 -12.94 4.52 29.83
N ALA A 63 -13.79 4.78 28.84
CA ALA A 63 -13.33 5.17 27.50
C ALA A 63 -12.39 6.35 27.70
N ALA A 64 -11.15 6.23 27.23
CA ALA A 64 -10.25 7.37 27.25
C ALA A 64 -10.98 8.52 26.55
N PRO A 65 -11.14 9.69 27.18
CA PRO A 65 -11.80 10.81 26.58
C PRO A 65 -11.02 11.14 25.29
N ASN A 66 -11.68 11.13 24.12
CA ASN A 66 -11.16 11.38 22.80
C ASN A 66 -10.62 10.17 22.01
N GLN A 67 -10.98 8.94 22.31
CA GLN A 67 -10.80 7.91 21.28
C GLN A 67 -11.81 8.20 20.16
N PRO A 68 -11.34 8.39 18.90
CA PRO A 68 -12.26 8.48 17.78
C PRO A 68 -13.05 7.18 17.74
N VAL A 69 -14.37 7.33 17.77
CA VAL A 69 -15.27 6.18 17.64
C VAL A 69 -14.92 5.50 16.31
N SER A 70 -14.56 4.24 16.37
CA SER A 70 -14.43 3.42 15.18
C SER A 70 -15.65 3.68 14.30
N PRO A 71 -15.51 3.84 12.98
CA PRO A 71 -16.66 4.04 12.10
C PRO A 71 -17.74 3.05 12.48
N GLN A 72 -18.94 3.55 12.73
CA GLN A 72 -20.03 2.68 13.18
C GLN A 72 -20.25 1.53 12.20
N PRO A 73 -20.70 0.34 12.63
CA PRO A 73 -21.00 -0.77 11.72
C PRO A 73 -21.79 -0.36 10.48
N GLN A 74 -22.80 0.50 10.66
CA GLN A 74 -23.55 1.13 9.57
C GLN A 74 -22.67 1.89 8.57
N ALA A 75 -21.50 2.35 8.99
CA ALA A 75 -20.52 3.00 8.11
C ALA A 75 -19.87 2.00 7.16
N PHE A 76 -19.87 0.75 7.46
CA PHE A 76 -19.35 -0.29 6.60
C PHE A 76 -20.42 -0.94 5.73
N GLU A 77 -21.66 -0.94 6.17
CA GLU A 77 -22.77 -1.59 5.45
C GLU A 77 -22.93 -1.07 4.02
N ALA A 78 -22.87 0.24 3.80
CA ALA A 78 -22.96 0.81 2.44
C ALA A 78 -21.71 0.54 1.58
N VAL A 79 -20.56 0.26 2.20
CA VAL A 79 -19.34 -0.10 1.49
C VAL A 79 -19.39 -1.52 0.97
N MET A 80 -20.18 -2.33 1.61
CA MET A 80 -20.20 -3.77 1.44
C MET A 80 -21.12 -4.24 0.30
N THR A 81 -21.87 -3.37 -0.29
CA THR A 81 -22.56 -3.65 -1.57
C THR A 81 -21.59 -3.89 -2.72
N VAL A 82 -20.32 -3.49 -2.55
CA VAL A 82 -19.25 -3.82 -3.49
C VAL A 82 -18.47 -4.99 -2.91
N LYS A 83 -18.64 -6.16 -3.47
CA LYS A 83 -17.90 -7.38 -3.11
C LYS A 83 -16.39 -7.13 -3.30
N SER A 84 -15.73 -6.69 -2.26
CA SER A 84 -14.30 -6.43 -2.24
C SER A 84 -13.66 -7.20 -1.12
N PRO A 85 -12.58 -7.87 -1.43
CA PRO A 85 -11.89 -8.68 -0.47
C PRO A 85 -11.23 -7.90 0.69
N VAL A 86 -11.02 -6.61 0.59
CA VAL A 86 -10.38 -5.79 1.64
C VAL A 86 -11.37 -5.27 2.66
N ILE A 87 -12.62 -5.69 2.57
CA ILE A 87 -13.67 -5.15 3.43
C ILE A 87 -13.64 -5.75 4.79
N LEU A 88 -13.39 -4.89 5.75
CA LEU A 88 -13.33 -5.31 7.13
C LEU A 88 -14.07 -4.31 7.98
N LYS A 89 -15.04 -4.81 8.72
CA LYS A 89 -15.68 -4.09 9.82
C LYS A 89 -14.63 -3.40 10.72
N ASN A 90 -13.36 -3.85 10.64
CA ASN A 90 -12.30 -3.48 11.56
C ASN A 90 -11.03 -2.93 10.90
N ILE A 91 -11.06 -2.60 9.60
CA ILE A 91 -9.83 -2.16 8.90
C ILE A 91 -9.17 -0.93 9.53
N TYR A 92 -9.97 -0.06 10.13
CA TYR A 92 -9.50 1.16 10.77
C TYR A 92 -9.48 1.10 12.30
N GLY A 93 -10.10 0.09 12.93
CA GLY A 93 -10.35 0.12 14.37
C GLY A 93 -9.61 -0.92 15.19
N THR A 94 -9.71 -2.19 14.85
CA THR A 94 -9.29 -3.25 15.76
C THR A 94 -8.03 -3.99 15.38
N THR A 95 -7.76 -4.17 14.08
CA THR A 95 -6.59 -4.96 13.64
C THR A 95 -5.26 -4.22 13.82
N ARG A 96 -5.29 -2.89 13.76
CA ARG A 96 -4.10 -2.03 13.88
C ARG A 96 -3.81 -1.55 15.29
N ASN A 97 -4.69 -1.76 16.24
CA ASN A 97 -4.46 -1.32 17.63
C ASN A 97 -3.41 -2.21 18.32
N THR A 98 -2.78 -1.65 19.35
CA THR A 98 -1.68 -2.31 20.07
C THR A 98 -2.09 -3.65 20.68
N GLY A 99 -3.35 -3.81 21.12
CA GLY A 99 -3.85 -5.04 21.73
C GLY A 99 -4.02 -6.22 20.77
N THR A 100 -4.32 -5.96 19.51
CA THR A 100 -4.59 -7.01 18.51
C THR A 100 -3.46 -7.20 17.51
N ARG A 101 -2.61 -6.19 17.32
CA ARG A 101 -1.52 -6.19 16.36
C ARG A 101 -0.58 -7.38 16.53
N GLY A 102 -0.16 -7.69 17.77
CA GLY A 102 0.70 -8.83 18.06
C GLY A 102 0.07 -10.17 17.67
N THR A 103 -1.22 -10.34 17.93
CA THR A 103 -1.97 -11.54 17.54
C THR A 103 -2.03 -11.68 16.01
N GLN A 104 -2.32 -10.59 15.29
CA GLN A 104 -2.36 -10.63 13.83
C GLN A 104 -0.97 -10.87 13.22
N LEU A 105 0.08 -10.28 13.78
CA LEU A 105 1.45 -10.56 13.38
C LEU A 105 1.75 -12.06 13.48
N ALA A 106 1.54 -12.68 14.65
CA ALA A 106 1.78 -14.10 14.87
C ALA A 106 0.93 -14.98 13.93
N ARG A 107 -0.36 -14.65 13.78
CA ARG A 107 -1.31 -15.39 12.94
C ARG A 107 -0.87 -15.46 11.48
N PHE A 108 -0.32 -14.39 10.93
CA PHE A 108 0.03 -14.30 9.51
C PHE A 108 1.53 -14.42 9.23
N GLY A 109 2.31 -14.86 10.21
CA GLY A 109 3.74 -15.17 10.05
C GLY A 109 4.69 -13.99 10.14
N GLY A 110 4.23 -12.87 10.71
CA GLY A 110 5.09 -11.79 11.19
C GLY A 110 5.63 -12.13 12.59
N ASP A 111 6.58 -11.35 13.07
CA ASP A 111 7.19 -11.51 14.38
C ASP A 111 7.76 -10.18 14.92
N ARG A 112 8.42 -10.24 16.06
CA ARG A 112 9.03 -9.06 16.69
C ARG A 112 10.05 -8.39 15.78
N THR A 113 10.81 -9.13 14.98
CA THR A 113 11.82 -8.53 14.11
C THR A 113 11.20 -7.65 13.03
N THR A 114 10.03 -8.05 12.52
CA THR A 114 9.25 -7.22 11.59
C THR A 114 8.73 -5.96 12.25
N GLU A 115 8.21 -6.06 13.47
CA GLU A 115 7.70 -4.92 14.22
C GLU A 115 8.81 -3.93 14.60
N ASP A 116 9.97 -4.45 15.05
CA ASP A 116 11.14 -3.63 15.35
C ASP A 116 11.63 -2.88 14.09
N ALA A 117 11.61 -3.53 12.92
CA ALA A 117 11.96 -2.89 11.65
C ALA A 117 10.95 -1.79 11.27
N VAL A 118 9.66 -2.03 11.47
CA VAL A 118 8.61 -1.03 11.26
C VAL A 118 8.80 0.16 12.20
N MET A 119 9.00 -0.07 13.50
CA MET A 119 9.21 1.01 14.47
C MET A 119 10.43 1.87 14.15
N ARG A 120 11.54 1.25 13.73
CA ARG A 120 12.72 2.00 13.27
C ARG A 120 12.39 2.86 12.03
N ALA A 121 11.57 2.35 11.11
CA ALA A 121 11.16 3.09 9.92
C ALA A 121 10.25 4.29 10.27
N LEU A 122 9.30 4.13 11.16
CA LEU A 122 8.45 5.23 11.61
C LEU A 122 9.28 6.33 12.29
N ARG A 123 10.25 5.95 13.13
CA ARG A 123 11.18 6.89 13.75
C ARG A 123 12.08 7.58 12.74
N TRP A 124 12.53 6.86 11.72
CA TRP A 124 13.29 7.46 10.62
C TRP A 124 12.45 8.49 9.85
N LEU A 125 11.20 8.17 9.53
CA LEU A 125 10.27 9.10 8.89
C LEU A 125 10.05 10.34 9.77
N LYS A 126 9.78 10.16 11.06
CA LYS A 126 9.64 11.28 12.01
C LYS A 126 10.89 12.19 12.01
N LYS A 127 12.09 11.61 12.09
CA LYS A 127 13.37 12.34 12.10
C LYS A 127 13.61 13.14 10.82
N ASN A 128 13.08 12.65 9.68
CA ASN A 128 13.31 13.25 8.36
C ASN A 128 12.16 14.13 7.86
N GLN A 129 11.15 14.37 8.70
CA GLN A 129 10.08 15.32 8.37
C GLN A 129 10.65 16.74 8.30
N LEU A 130 10.25 17.48 7.27
CA LEU A 130 10.60 18.90 7.12
C LEU A 130 9.74 19.78 8.05
N THR A 131 10.20 20.99 8.28
CA THR A 131 9.51 21.96 9.16
C THR A 131 8.11 22.32 8.68
N ASP A 132 7.86 22.23 7.37
CA ASP A 132 6.55 22.45 6.76
C ASP A 132 5.59 21.26 6.88
N GLY A 133 6.01 20.16 7.52
CA GLY A 133 5.24 18.94 7.70
C GLY A 133 5.38 17.92 6.56
N SER A 134 6.14 18.23 5.51
CA SER A 134 6.33 17.37 4.34
C SER A 134 7.62 16.56 4.42
N TRP A 135 7.87 15.72 3.40
CA TRP A 135 9.15 15.04 3.14
C TRP A 135 9.74 15.52 1.82
N LYS A 136 11.07 15.35 1.67
CA LYS A 136 11.84 15.81 0.49
C LYS A 136 11.38 15.16 -0.81
N ASN A 137 11.79 15.75 -1.92
CA ASN A 137 11.57 15.39 -3.32
C ASN A 137 10.11 15.64 -3.75
N SER A 138 9.36 14.68 -4.25
CA SER A 138 7.92 14.83 -4.53
C SER A 138 7.14 15.02 -3.24
N LYS A 139 7.21 16.25 -2.69
CA LYS A 139 6.77 16.54 -1.32
C LYS A 139 5.37 16.01 -1.01
N VAL A 140 4.43 16.20 -1.91
CA VAL A 140 3.03 15.80 -1.71
C VAL A 140 2.91 14.28 -1.69
N ALA A 141 3.46 13.59 -2.69
CA ALA A 141 3.40 12.13 -2.77
C ALA A 141 4.12 11.47 -1.58
N MET A 142 5.31 11.96 -1.23
CA MET A 142 6.07 11.43 -0.10
C MET A 142 5.38 11.67 1.23
N THR A 143 4.71 12.82 1.39
CA THR A 143 3.89 13.11 2.57
C THR A 143 2.68 12.18 2.64
N GLY A 144 2.01 11.93 1.52
CA GLY A 144 0.90 10.97 1.45
C GLY A 144 1.34 9.55 1.82
N LEU A 145 2.48 9.07 1.28
CA LEU A 145 3.03 7.77 1.62
C LEU A 145 3.43 7.65 3.10
N ALA A 146 4.04 8.70 3.66
CA ALA A 146 4.41 8.73 5.08
C ALA A 146 3.17 8.66 5.98
N ILE A 147 2.12 9.45 5.67
CA ILE A 147 0.83 9.37 6.38
C ILE A 147 0.28 7.96 6.33
N LEU A 148 0.18 7.34 5.14
CA LEU A 148 -0.30 5.96 4.98
C LEU A 148 0.51 4.97 5.80
N THR A 149 1.83 5.18 5.92
CA THR A 149 2.72 4.33 6.71
C THR A 149 2.43 4.41 8.21
N PHE A 150 2.27 5.62 8.75
CA PHE A 150 1.87 5.80 10.16
C PHE A 150 0.47 5.24 10.44
N LEU A 151 -0.49 5.56 9.58
CA LEU A 151 -1.87 5.06 9.73
C LEU A 151 -1.94 3.53 9.64
N ALA A 152 -1.12 2.91 8.78
CA ALA A 152 -1.05 1.45 8.68
C ALA A 152 -0.58 0.79 9.98
N HIS A 153 0.29 1.45 10.74
CA HIS A 153 0.72 1.00 12.07
C HIS A 153 -0.35 1.22 13.15
N GLY A 154 -1.38 2.01 12.86
CA GLY A 154 -2.43 2.36 13.82
C GLY A 154 -2.20 3.69 14.53
N GLU A 155 -1.17 4.44 14.10
CA GLU A 155 -0.89 5.76 14.66
C GLU A 155 -1.93 6.79 14.19
N LYS A 156 -2.29 7.71 15.07
CA LYS A 156 -3.32 8.72 14.81
C LYS A 156 -2.79 10.13 15.00
N PRO A 157 -3.21 11.07 14.14
CA PRO A 157 -2.78 12.47 14.24
C PRO A 157 -3.26 13.08 15.56
N GLY A 158 -2.35 13.76 16.26
CA GLY A 158 -2.62 14.44 17.51
C GLY A 158 -2.86 13.54 18.74
N GLU A 159 -3.12 12.25 18.55
CA GLU A 159 -3.44 11.30 19.64
C GLU A 159 -2.27 10.39 20.00
N SER A 160 -1.57 9.87 19.00
CA SER A 160 -0.41 8.98 19.23
C SER A 160 0.72 9.74 19.89
N VAL A 161 1.19 9.24 21.02
CA VAL A 161 2.17 9.92 21.88
C VAL A 161 3.49 10.18 21.14
N GLU A 162 4.03 9.16 20.43
CA GLU A 162 5.33 9.28 19.73
C GLU A 162 5.19 9.96 18.37
N PHE A 163 4.10 9.71 17.61
CA PHE A 163 4.00 10.08 16.19
C PHE A 163 2.85 11.05 15.86
N GLY A 164 1.95 11.31 16.80
CA GLY A 164 0.73 12.09 16.54
C GLY A 164 0.98 13.47 15.97
N GLU A 165 1.97 14.20 16.51
CA GLU A 165 2.35 15.52 16.01
C GLU A 165 2.90 15.46 14.57
N THR A 166 3.70 14.44 14.27
CA THR A 166 4.26 14.22 12.94
C THR A 166 3.16 14.02 11.90
N ILE A 167 2.16 13.20 12.22
CA ILE A 167 1.02 12.92 11.32
C ILE A 167 0.14 14.16 11.18
N GLN A 168 -0.10 14.88 12.27
CA GLN A 168 -0.88 16.10 12.26
C GLN A 168 -0.30 17.15 11.32
N LYS A 169 1.00 17.44 11.45
CA LYS A 169 1.73 18.36 10.55
C LYS A 169 1.69 17.93 9.08
N ALA A 170 1.77 16.61 8.84
CA ALA A 170 1.70 16.07 7.51
C ALA A 170 0.32 16.25 6.86
N LEU A 171 -0.76 16.02 7.61
CA LEU A 171 -2.13 16.27 7.15
C LEU A 171 -2.39 17.74 6.91
N GLU A 172 -1.93 18.61 7.81
CA GLU A 172 -2.03 20.07 7.64
C GLU A 172 -1.30 20.53 6.38
N TYR A 173 -0.12 19.95 6.08
CA TYR A 173 0.58 20.23 4.83
C TYR A 173 -0.27 19.86 3.61
N LEU A 174 -0.82 18.65 3.53
CA LEU A 174 -1.64 18.24 2.39
C LEU A 174 -2.89 19.12 2.23
N MET A 175 -3.57 19.41 3.33
CA MET A 175 -4.75 20.30 3.32
C MET A 175 -4.40 21.74 2.93
N ARG A 176 -3.20 22.23 3.28
CA ARG A 176 -2.74 23.58 2.93
C ARG A 176 -2.43 23.72 1.45
N VAL A 177 -1.79 22.70 0.84
CA VAL A 177 -1.41 22.76 -0.58
C VAL A 177 -2.55 22.40 -1.53
N GLN A 178 -3.66 21.87 -1.01
CA GLN A 178 -4.86 21.58 -1.78
C GLN A 178 -5.52 22.87 -2.28
N ASN A 179 -5.84 22.95 -3.56
CA ASN A 179 -6.65 24.00 -4.13
C ASN A 179 -8.07 23.94 -3.54
N LYS A 180 -8.52 25.03 -2.92
CA LYS A 180 -9.80 25.06 -2.18
C LYS A 180 -11.03 25.07 -3.08
N GLU A 181 -10.90 25.52 -4.32
CA GLU A 181 -11.98 25.59 -5.30
C GLU A 181 -12.13 24.26 -6.04
N THR A 182 -11.04 23.75 -6.60
CA THR A 182 -11.06 22.56 -7.45
C THR A 182 -10.84 21.25 -6.70
N GLY A 183 -10.38 21.30 -5.45
CA GLY A 183 -9.96 20.10 -4.70
C GLY A 183 -8.65 19.48 -5.17
N ARG A 184 -8.06 19.98 -6.27
CA ARG A 184 -6.82 19.44 -6.83
C ARG A 184 -5.64 19.65 -5.88
N ILE A 185 -4.84 18.60 -5.68
CA ILE A 185 -3.56 18.66 -5.00
C ILE A 185 -2.48 18.65 -6.09
N PRO A 186 -1.49 19.57 -6.06
CA PRO A 186 -0.50 19.71 -7.13
C PRO A 186 0.33 18.45 -7.36
N GLY A 187 0.74 18.23 -8.58
CA GLY A 187 1.56 17.11 -9.03
C GLY A 187 0.77 16.00 -9.71
N ASN A 188 1.49 15.07 -10.34
CA ASN A 188 0.92 13.97 -11.11
C ASN A 188 0.51 12.82 -10.17
N TYR A 189 1.44 11.96 -9.79
CA TYR A 189 1.21 10.89 -8.81
C TYR A 189 0.82 11.41 -7.43
N ASP A 190 1.16 12.66 -7.14
CA ASP A 190 0.92 13.33 -5.87
C ASP A 190 -0.56 13.37 -5.51
N HIS A 191 -1.39 13.74 -6.47
CA HIS A 191 -2.83 13.89 -6.20
C HIS A 191 -3.51 12.57 -5.78
N PRO A 192 -3.43 11.45 -6.51
CA PRO A 192 -4.09 10.22 -6.08
C PRO A 192 -3.48 9.63 -4.80
N ILE A 193 -2.16 9.76 -4.58
CA ILE A 193 -1.52 9.30 -3.34
C ILE A 193 -2.00 10.14 -2.14
N ALA A 194 -2.03 11.46 -2.27
CA ALA A 194 -2.53 12.34 -1.23
C ALA A 194 -4.03 12.14 -0.96
N THR A 195 -4.83 11.93 -2.01
CA THR A 195 -6.26 11.61 -1.89
C THR A 195 -6.45 10.31 -1.11
N TYR A 196 -5.67 9.27 -1.42
CA TYR A 196 -5.69 8.01 -0.68
C TYR A 196 -5.36 8.23 0.80
N ALA A 197 -4.30 8.99 1.10
CA ALA A 197 -3.90 9.30 2.47
C ALA A 197 -4.98 10.08 3.25
N LEU A 198 -5.60 11.08 2.63
CA LEU A 198 -6.70 11.84 3.24
C LEU A 198 -7.92 10.96 3.50
N CYS A 199 -8.29 10.08 2.57
CA CYS A 199 -9.42 9.16 2.75
C CYS A 199 -9.17 8.18 3.90
N GLU A 200 -7.97 7.57 3.97
CA GLU A 200 -7.60 6.65 5.06
C GLU A 200 -7.51 7.38 6.41
N ALA A 201 -6.95 8.59 6.42
CA ALA A 201 -6.88 9.42 7.63
C ALA A 201 -8.28 9.78 8.15
N TYR A 202 -9.21 10.14 7.27
CA TYR A 202 -10.60 10.38 7.68
C TYR A 202 -11.24 9.10 8.24
N GLY A 203 -11.08 7.95 7.56
CA GLY A 203 -11.61 6.68 8.05
C GLY A 203 -11.11 6.27 9.43
N MET A 204 -9.88 6.68 9.81
CA MET A 204 -9.31 6.40 11.12
C MET A 204 -9.66 7.43 12.20
N THR A 205 -9.94 8.68 11.83
CA THR A 205 -10.06 9.79 12.79
C THR A 205 -11.45 10.40 12.87
N LEU A 206 -12.24 10.24 11.83
CA LEU A 206 -13.53 10.92 11.63
C LEU A 206 -13.43 12.47 11.74
N ASN A 207 -12.23 13.02 11.54
CA ASN A 207 -12.00 14.46 11.64
C ASN A 207 -12.74 15.20 10.51
N PRO A 208 -13.64 16.15 10.82
CA PRO A 208 -14.47 16.83 9.81
C PRO A 208 -13.65 17.66 8.82
N ASN A 209 -12.51 18.23 9.21
CA ASN A 209 -11.66 19.00 8.31
C ASN A 209 -10.97 18.08 7.28
N VAL A 210 -10.53 16.89 7.74
CA VAL A 210 -9.96 15.86 6.86
C VAL A 210 -11.03 15.32 5.92
N LYS A 211 -12.29 15.15 6.39
CA LYS A 211 -13.43 14.78 5.55
C LYS A 211 -13.61 15.72 4.38
N VAL A 212 -13.73 17.01 4.67
CA VAL A 212 -13.91 18.05 3.64
C VAL A 212 -12.77 18.03 2.62
N ALA A 213 -11.52 17.88 3.08
CA ALA A 213 -10.37 17.83 2.19
C ALA A 213 -10.39 16.56 1.32
N ALA A 214 -10.72 15.40 1.88
CA ALA A 214 -10.81 14.13 1.17
C ALA A 214 -11.93 14.16 0.12
N GLU A 215 -13.14 14.58 0.47
CA GLU A 215 -14.28 14.69 -0.46
C GLU A 215 -13.96 15.65 -1.62
N LYS A 216 -13.34 16.79 -1.34
CA LYS A 216 -12.87 17.70 -2.38
C LYS A 216 -11.80 17.08 -3.28
N ALA A 217 -10.88 16.29 -2.74
CA ALA A 217 -9.85 15.63 -3.53
C ALA A 217 -10.40 14.52 -4.42
N LEU A 218 -11.53 13.91 -4.07
CA LEU A 218 -12.20 12.91 -4.89
C LEU A 218 -12.80 13.49 -6.17
N ASP A 219 -13.26 14.75 -6.16
CA ASP A 219 -13.91 15.37 -7.31
C ASP A 219 -13.04 15.37 -8.58
N PRO A 220 -11.81 15.94 -8.58
CA PRO A 220 -10.95 15.90 -9.76
C PRO A 220 -10.48 14.48 -10.11
N LEU A 221 -10.34 13.58 -9.14
CA LEU A 221 -9.98 12.19 -9.39
C LEU A 221 -11.09 11.46 -10.15
N ILE A 222 -12.35 11.64 -9.76
CA ILE A 222 -13.51 11.00 -10.39
C ILE A 222 -13.82 11.66 -11.74
N LYS A 223 -13.78 12.98 -11.84
CA LYS A 223 -14.00 13.71 -13.09
C LYS A 223 -12.91 13.47 -14.13
N GLY A 224 -11.68 13.22 -13.69
CA GLY A 224 -10.54 12.92 -14.55
C GLY A 224 -10.48 11.47 -15.05
N GLN A 225 -11.46 10.62 -14.69
CA GLN A 225 -11.52 9.26 -15.19
C GLN A 225 -11.95 9.22 -16.66
N HIS A 226 -11.19 8.50 -17.49
CA HIS A 226 -11.52 8.29 -18.88
C HIS A 226 -12.81 7.45 -19.04
N PRO A 227 -13.56 7.62 -20.13
CA PRO A 227 -14.68 6.74 -20.48
C PRO A 227 -14.30 5.26 -20.60
N THR A 228 -13.03 4.97 -20.87
CA THR A 228 -12.44 3.62 -20.89
C THR A 228 -12.22 3.01 -19.51
N GLY A 229 -12.30 3.81 -18.46
CA GLY A 229 -12.15 3.39 -17.07
C GLY A 229 -10.79 3.67 -16.44
N GLY A 230 -9.83 4.14 -17.22
CA GLY A 230 -8.50 4.46 -16.74
C GLY A 230 -8.28 5.94 -16.42
N TRP A 231 -7.03 6.29 -16.20
CA TRP A 231 -6.54 7.65 -15.96
C TRP A 231 -5.16 7.85 -16.55
N THR A 232 -4.81 9.11 -16.75
CA THR A 232 -3.45 9.55 -17.02
C THR A 232 -3.05 10.70 -16.07
N TYR A 233 -1.78 11.09 -16.10
CA TYR A 233 -1.14 11.96 -15.11
C TYR A 233 -1.83 13.29 -14.84
N ASN A 234 -2.43 13.90 -15.85
CA ASN A 234 -3.07 15.20 -15.71
C ASN A 234 -4.52 15.13 -15.21
N MET A 235 -5.07 13.92 -15.06
CA MET A 235 -6.51 13.71 -14.78
C MET A 235 -7.39 14.47 -15.78
N ASP A 236 -6.98 14.49 -17.04
CA ASP A 236 -7.79 15.00 -18.15
C ASP A 236 -8.64 13.84 -18.70
N PRO A 237 -9.96 13.92 -18.64
CA PRO A 237 -10.83 12.86 -19.14
C PRO A 237 -10.88 12.80 -20.68
N ALA A 238 -10.24 13.73 -21.38
CA ALA A 238 -10.18 13.77 -22.84
C ALA A 238 -9.15 12.77 -23.40
N PRO A 239 -9.36 12.29 -24.64
CA PRO A 239 -8.36 11.51 -25.33
C PRO A 239 -7.16 12.39 -25.70
N ASP A 240 -6.01 11.75 -25.91
CA ASP A 240 -4.81 12.39 -26.43
C ASP A 240 -5.13 13.08 -27.78
N LYS A 241 -4.74 14.34 -27.91
CA LYS A 241 -5.12 15.21 -29.05
C LYS A 241 -4.54 14.76 -30.38
N ASP A 242 -3.36 14.14 -30.34
CA ASP A 242 -2.64 13.74 -31.57
C ASP A 242 -3.07 12.36 -32.03
N THR A 243 -3.37 11.46 -31.10
CA THR A 243 -3.70 10.07 -31.44
C THR A 243 -5.19 9.74 -31.34
N GLY A 244 -6.00 10.57 -30.71
CA GLY A 244 -7.42 10.32 -30.44
C GLY A 244 -7.64 9.15 -29.45
N LYS A 245 -6.60 8.66 -28.77
CA LYS A 245 -6.66 7.49 -27.89
C LYS A 245 -6.54 7.89 -26.43
N TYR A 246 -7.19 7.10 -25.56
CA TYR A 246 -7.03 7.21 -24.11
C TYR A 246 -5.79 6.47 -23.66
N ARG A 247 -4.93 7.17 -22.92
CA ARG A 247 -3.74 6.60 -22.29
C ARG A 247 -4.06 6.17 -20.87
N ASP A 248 -4.58 4.95 -20.72
CA ASP A 248 -4.91 4.37 -19.42
C ASP A 248 -3.64 3.77 -18.79
N ASP A 249 -2.96 4.54 -17.97
CA ASP A 249 -1.68 4.17 -17.35
C ASP A 249 -1.90 3.31 -16.12
N THR A 250 -1.64 2.00 -16.21
CA THR A 250 -1.86 1.04 -15.11
C THR A 250 -1.14 1.43 -13.81
N SER A 251 0.05 2.01 -13.88
CA SER A 251 0.78 2.42 -12.69
C SER A 251 0.10 3.58 -11.96
N TYR A 252 -0.42 4.53 -12.73
CA TYR A 252 -1.17 5.65 -12.20
C TYR A 252 -2.55 5.24 -11.69
N MET A 253 -3.25 4.43 -12.48
CA MET A 253 -4.55 3.84 -12.13
C MET A 253 -4.50 3.10 -10.78
N GLY A 254 -3.36 2.49 -10.45
CA GLY A 254 -3.16 1.80 -9.19
C GLY A 254 -3.39 2.67 -7.97
N TRP A 255 -2.89 3.91 -7.97
CA TRP A 255 -3.13 4.87 -6.89
C TRP A 255 -4.55 5.42 -6.90
N CYS A 256 -5.09 5.69 -8.09
CA CYS A 256 -6.49 6.12 -8.22
C CYS A 256 -7.46 5.07 -7.66
N ALA A 257 -7.26 3.80 -7.99
CA ALA A 257 -8.10 2.70 -7.48
C ALA A 257 -8.01 2.55 -5.96
N GLN A 258 -6.80 2.65 -5.38
CA GLN A 258 -6.62 2.62 -3.92
C GLN A 258 -7.30 3.81 -3.24
N ALA A 259 -7.21 5.02 -3.82
CA ALA A 259 -7.90 6.21 -3.31
C ALA A 259 -9.43 6.05 -3.34
N LEU A 260 -10.00 5.56 -4.46
CA LEU A 260 -11.43 5.28 -4.56
C LEU A 260 -11.88 4.23 -3.54
N LYS A 261 -11.08 3.17 -3.36
CA LYS A 261 -11.39 2.14 -2.37
C LYS A 261 -11.33 2.66 -0.94
N ALA A 262 -10.32 3.46 -0.61
CA ALA A 262 -10.22 4.10 0.70
C ALA A 262 -11.39 5.05 0.97
N ALA A 263 -11.80 5.82 -0.04
CA ALA A 263 -12.97 6.69 0.05
C ALA A 263 -14.26 5.90 0.33
N GLN A 264 -14.45 4.79 -0.38
CA GLN A 264 -15.58 3.89 -0.18
C GLN A 264 -15.58 3.31 1.24
N LEU A 265 -14.43 2.80 1.72
CA LEU A 265 -14.27 2.25 3.07
C LEU A 265 -14.48 3.30 4.16
N ALA A 266 -14.06 4.53 3.92
CA ALA A 266 -14.26 5.65 4.84
C ALA A 266 -15.67 6.26 4.76
N LYS A 267 -16.54 5.78 3.86
CA LYS A 267 -17.87 6.35 3.56
C LYS A 267 -17.85 7.83 3.23
N LEU A 268 -16.86 8.24 2.50
CA LEU A 268 -16.86 9.57 1.95
C LEU A 268 -17.93 9.68 0.87
N HIS A 269 -18.61 10.81 0.84
CA HIS A 269 -19.71 11.02 -0.09
C HIS A 269 -19.19 11.65 -1.39
N HIS A 270 -19.46 10.97 -2.51
CA HIS A 270 -19.38 11.52 -3.85
C HIS A 270 -20.28 10.71 -4.78
N GLU A 271 -21.26 11.37 -5.43
CA GLU A 271 -22.28 10.70 -6.27
C GLU A 271 -21.71 9.87 -7.43
N GLY A 272 -20.48 10.18 -7.89
CA GLY A 272 -19.77 9.45 -8.94
C GLY A 272 -18.91 8.27 -8.45
N LEU A 273 -18.76 8.06 -7.13
CA LEU A 273 -17.77 7.14 -6.57
C LEU A 273 -17.99 5.68 -7.01
N ASP A 274 -19.20 5.17 -6.85
CA ASP A 274 -19.52 3.78 -7.22
C ASP A 274 -19.42 3.53 -8.73
N LYS A 275 -19.80 4.53 -9.53
CA LYS A 275 -19.63 4.47 -10.97
C LYS A 275 -18.15 4.44 -11.36
N ALA A 276 -17.33 5.26 -10.73
CA ALA A 276 -15.90 5.30 -10.97
C ALA A 276 -15.22 3.97 -10.60
N ILE A 277 -15.59 3.36 -9.48
CA ILE A 277 -15.10 2.04 -9.05
C ILE A 277 -15.44 0.97 -10.09
N LYS A 278 -16.70 0.89 -10.53
CA LYS A 278 -17.13 -0.10 -11.54
C LYS A 278 -16.42 0.13 -12.89
N LEU A 279 -16.23 1.39 -13.26
CA LEU A 279 -15.58 1.75 -14.51
C LEU A 279 -14.07 1.43 -14.46
N ALA A 280 -13.40 1.61 -13.31
CA ALA A 280 -12.00 1.28 -13.13
C ALA A 280 -11.68 -0.19 -13.42
N VAL A 281 -12.57 -1.12 -13.04
CA VAL A 281 -12.40 -2.54 -13.38
C VAL A 281 -12.30 -2.74 -14.90
N LYS A 282 -13.11 -2.04 -15.69
CA LYS A 282 -13.04 -2.10 -17.15
C LYS A 282 -11.69 -1.58 -17.67
N GLY A 283 -11.18 -0.50 -17.08
CA GLY A 283 -9.87 0.06 -17.42
C GLY A 283 -8.72 -0.93 -17.17
N PHE A 284 -8.72 -1.62 -16.03
CA PHE A 284 -7.74 -2.67 -15.76
C PHE A 284 -7.87 -3.85 -16.74
N LYS A 285 -9.08 -4.33 -17.02
CA LYS A 285 -9.30 -5.40 -17.99
C LYS A 285 -8.78 -5.06 -19.38
N LYS A 286 -8.89 -3.81 -19.82
CA LYS A 286 -8.33 -3.33 -21.10
C LYS A 286 -6.82 -3.50 -21.18
N ASN A 287 -6.12 -3.35 -20.05
CA ASN A 287 -4.67 -3.48 -19.97
C ASN A 287 -4.20 -4.90 -19.61
N ALA A 288 -5.14 -5.84 -19.43
CA ALA A 288 -4.82 -7.22 -19.17
C ALA A 288 -4.41 -7.98 -20.44
N ALA A 289 -3.36 -8.81 -20.33
CA ALA A 289 -2.92 -9.68 -21.40
C ALA A 289 -3.69 -11.00 -21.43
N PRO A 290 -3.98 -11.58 -22.60
CA PRO A 290 -4.70 -12.85 -22.71
C PRO A 290 -4.02 -14.02 -21.98
N ASN A 291 -2.69 -14.04 -21.96
CA ASN A 291 -1.86 -15.03 -21.29
C ASN A 291 -1.59 -14.72 -19.80
N GLY A 292 -2.18 -13.67 -19.29
CA GLY A 292 -2.00 -13.19 -17.92
C GLY A 292 -1.05 -12.01 -17.81
N GLY A 293 -1.27 -11.22 -16.75
CA GLY A 293 -0.52 -10.00 -16.49
C GLY A 293 -1.23 -8.73 -16.93
N PHE A 294 -0.61 -7.59 -16.61
CA PHE A 294 -1.12 -6.26 -16.94
C PHE A 294 0.02 -5.41 -17.51
N GLY A 295 -0.26 -4.75 -18.61
CA GLY A 295 0.70 -3.86 -19.27
C GLY A 295 0.55 -2.41 -18.85
N TYR A 296 1.34 -1.52 -19.47
CA TYR A 296 1.43 -0.11 -19.08
C TYR A 296 0.19 0.68 -19.51
N CYS A 297 -0.02 0.82 -20.81
CA CYS A 297 -1.16 1.52 -21.39
C CYS A 297 -1.93 0.63 -22.39
N GLY A 298 -1.89 -0.66 -22.20
CA GLY A 298 -2.48 -1.70 -23.00
C GLY A 298 -2.04 -3.07 -22.52
N PRO A 299 -2.47 -4.16 -23.17
CA PRO A 299 -2.14 -5.52 -22.77
C PRO A 299 -0.64 -5.77 -22.68
N GLY A 300 -0.19 -6.43 -21.61
CA GLY A 300 1.23 -6.73 -21.40
C GLY A 300 1.45 -7.54 -20.13
N THR A 301 2.69 -8.01 -19.96
CA THR A 301 3.11 -8.79 -18.78
C THR A 301 4.39 -8.19 -18.22
N GLY A 302 4.45 -7.98 -16.93
CA GLY A 302 5.60 -7.38 -16.26
C GLY A 302 5.25 -6.96 -14.83
N GLY A 303 6.01 -6.04 -14.25
CA GLY A 303 5.82 -5.56 -12.87
C GLY A 303 4.41 -5.03 -12.59
N LEU A 304 3.79 -4.38 -13.58
CA LEU A 304 2.42 -3.85 -13.47
C LEU A 304 1.35 -4.92 -13.30
N THR A 305 1.70 -6.19 -13.48
CA THR A 305 0.82 -7.33 -13.16
C THR A 305 0.36 -7.26 -11.71
N SER A 306 1.25 -6.92 -10.77
CA SER A 306 0.88 -6.78 -9.37
C SER A 306 -0.09 -5.63 -9.12
N VAL A 307 0.10 -4.50 -9.82
CA VAL A 307 -0.78 -3.33 -9.72
C VAL A 307 -2.20 -3.68 -10.18
N GLY A 308 -2.33 -4.21 -11.40
CA GLY A 308 -3.62 -4.59 -11.96
C GLY A 308 -4.32 -5.66 -11.12
N THR A 309 -3.58 -6.69 -10.69
CA THR A 309 -4.14 -7.77 -9.86
C THR A 309 -4.66 -7.27 -8.54
N LEU A 310 -3.87 -6.47 -7.79
CA LEU A 310 -4.34 -5.89 -6.52
C LEU A 310 -5.57 -5.03 -6.73
N CYS A 311 -5.55 -4.14 -7.71
CA CYS A 311 -6.68 -3.26 -7.95
C CYS A 311 -7.95 -4.02 -8.33
N MET A 312 -7.84 -5.08 -9.12
CA MET A 312 -8.96 -5.98 -9.40
C MET A 312 -9.50 -6.62 -8.11
N GLN A 313 -8.61 -7.08 -7.20
CA GLN A 313 -9.04 -7.59 -5.89
C GLN A 313 -9.74 -6.52 -5.06
N LEU A 314 -9.16 -5.32 -4.95
CA LEU A 314 -9.71 -4.22 -4.14
C LEU A 314 -11.08 -3.73 -4.64
N LEU A 315 -11.30 -3.78 -5.95
CA LEU A 315 -12.52 -3.29 -6.59
C LEU A 315 -13.61 -4.37 -6.75
N GLY A 316 -13.45 -5.52 -6.10
CA GLY A 316 -14.46 -6.59 -6.11
C GLY A 316 -14.41 -7.53 -7.31
N ALA A 317 -13.32 -7.51 -8.07
CA ALA A 317 -13.14 -8.33 -9.27
C ALA A 317 -12.10 -9.47 -9.08
N SER A 318 -11.94 -9.97 -7.86
CA SER A 318 -10.99 -11.05 -7.53
C SER A 318 -11.27 -12.37 -8.25
N ASN A 319 -12.53 -12.63 -8.58
CA ASN A 319 -12.96 -13.84 -9.28
C ASN A 319 -12.77 -13.78 -10.80
N GLU A 320 -12.44 -12.62 -11.35
CA GLU A 320 -12.25 -12.46 -12.79
C GLU A 320 -11.03 -13.21 -13.31
N PRO A 321 -11.08 -13.75 -14.53
CA PRO A 321 -9.99 -14.52 -15.11
C PRO A 321 -8.66 -13.74 -15.15
N GLU A 322 -8.70 -12.45 -15.40
CA GLU A 322 -7.54 -11.57 -15.48
C GLU A 322 -6.82 -11.51 -14.12
N CYS A 323 -7.57 -11.42 -13.03
CA CYS A 323 -7.02 -11.41 -11.67
C CYS A 323 -6.35 -12.75 -11.34
N LYS A 324 -7.02 -13.87 -11.62
CA LYS A 324 -6.49 -15.22 -11.39
C LYS A 324 -5.21 -15.48 -12.18
N LYS A 325 -5.20 -15.12 -13.46
CA LYS A 325 -4.01 -15.22 -14.31
C LYS A 325 -2.87 -14.32 -13.84
N GLY A 326 -3.19 -13.11 -13.37
CA GLY A 326 -2.19 -12.22 -12.77
C GLY A 326 -1.52 -12.83 -11.54
N LEU A 327 -2.26 -13.49 -10.67
CA LEU A 327 -1.71 -14.24 -9.55
C LEU A 327 -0.77 -15.35 -10.01
N GLN A 328 -1.14 -16.11 -11.05
CA GLN A 328 -0.30 -17.16 -11.64
C GLN A 328 1.02 -16.60 -12.19
N VAL A 329 0.99 -15.47 -12.89
CA VAL A 329 2.21 -14.80 -13.38
C VAL A 329 3.15 -14.45 -12.22
N MET A 330 2.62 -14.04 -11.08
CA MET A 330 3.41 -13.68 -9.90
C MET A 330 3.90 -14.89 -9.07
N GLU A 331 3.60 -16.14 -9.44
CA GLU A 331 4.09 -17.32 -8.73
C GLU A 331 5.63 -17.46 -8.78
N THR A 332 6.23 -16.99 -9.86
CA THR A 332 7.68 -17.02 -10.04
C THR A 332 8.41 -15.85 -9.42
N TRP A 333 7.69 -14.90 -8.81
CA TRP A 333 8.30 -13.72 -8.25
C TRP A 333 8.91 -13.99 -6.88
N VAL A 334 10.15 -13.53 -6.68
CA VAL A 334 10.88 -13.65 -5.42
C VAL A 334 11.29 -12.26 -4.94
N PRO A 335 10.72 -11.75 -3.83
CA PRO A 335 11.06 -10.41 -3.33
C PRO A 335 12.50 -10.36 -2.83
N SER A 336 13.25 -9.36 -3.27
CA SER A 336 14.65 -9.16 -2.89
C SER A 336 15.06 -7.70 -3.02
N PHE A 337 15.99 -7.25 -2.20
CA PHE A 337 16.65 -5.95 -2.35
C PHE A 337 17.95 -6.02 -3.17
N SER A 338 18.54 -7.20 -3.31
CA SER A 338 19.83 -7.40 -3.99
C SER A 338 19.72 -7.61 -5.50
N SER A 339 18.54 -7.89 -5.99
CA SER A 339 18.32 -8.40 -7.35
C SER A 339 18.46 -7.39 -8.48
N TYR A 340 18.60 -6.10 -8.19
CA TYR A 340 18.83 -5.11 -9.27
C TYR A 340 20.27 -4.68 -9.46
N GLY A 341 21.17 -5.07 -8.59
CA GLY A 341 22.58 -4.70 -8.73
C GLY A 341 23.09 -4.83 -10.16
N PRO A 342 22.86 -5.97 -10.83
CA PRO A 342 23.28 -6.16 -12.22
C PRO A 342 22.64 -5.17 -13.21
N LEU A 343 21.34 -4.87 -13.10
CA LEU A 343 20.70 -3.90 -13.98
C LEU A 343 21.22 -2.49 -13.75
N ILE A 344 21.43 -2.10 -12.50
CA ILE A 344 21.95 -0.80 -12.14
C ILE A 344 23.38 -0.64 -12.68
N GLU A 345 24.22 -1.64 -12.54
CA GLU A 345 25.58 -1.61 -13.09
C GLU A 345 25.59 -1.51 -14.61
N GLU A 346 24.68 -2.20 -15.30
CA GLU A 346 24.51 -2.03 -16.74
C GLU A 346 23.99 -0.63 -17.10
N MET A 347 23.05 -0.08 -16.34
CA MET A 347 22.52 1.27 -16.55
C MET A 347 23.56 2.37 -16.29
N LYS A 348 24.43 2.21 -15.29
CA LYS A 348 25.55 3.15 -15.03
C LYS A 348 26.53 3.23 -16.19
N LYS A 349 26.63 2.19 -17.02
CA LYS A 349 27.44 2.19 -18.25
C LYS A 349 26.81 2.99 -19.39
N ILE A 350 25.52 3.33 -19.27
CA ILE A 350 24.79 4.09 -20.27
C ILE A 350 24.81 5.56 -19.84
N ARG A 351 25.24 6.47 -20.74
CA ARG A 351 25.29 7.90 -20.44
C ARG A 351 23.87 8.44 -20.19
N LYS A 352 23.76 9.44 -19.30
CA LYS A 352 22.45 10.06 -18.99
C LYS A 352 21.75 10.65 -20.22
N GLU A 353 22.52 11.17 -21.17
CA GLU A 353 22.00 11.68 -22.42
C GLU A 353 21.35 10.58 -23.27
N ASP A 354 21.98 9.41 -23.31
CA ASP A 354 21.48 8.25 -24.07
C ASP A 354 20.22 7.65 -23.42
N LEU A 355 20.02 7.82 -22.12
CA LEU A 355 18.82 7.35 -21.43
C LEU A 355 17.58 8.21 -21.71
N LYS A 356 17.78 9.52 -21.96
CA LYS A 356 16.67 10.43 -22.30
C LYS A 356 16.18 10.23 -23.75
N GLU A 357 17.09 9.91 -24.64
CA GLU A 357 16.80 9.76 -26.07
C GLU A 357 16.53 8.31 -26.47
N ASN A 358 16.86 7.33 -25.62
CA ASN A 358 17.00 5.96 -26.07
C ASN A 358 16.37 4.93 -25.12
N GLN A 359 15.07 4.76 -25.20
CA GLN A 359 14.42 3.55 -24.66
C GLN A 359 15.06 2.27 -25.21
N THR A 360 15.73 2.35 -26.35
CA THR A 360 16.51 1.30 -26.99
C THR A 360 17.69 0.86 -26.14
N ALA A 361 18.45 1.78 -25.53
CA ALA A 361 19.59 1.45 -24.69
C ALA A 361 19.15 0.68 -23.42
N LEU A 362 18.06 1.10 -22.77
CA LEU A 362 17.47 0.38 -21.64
C LEU A 362 16.95 -1.00 -22.08
N SER A 363 16.31 -1.10 -23.23
CA SER A 363 15.84 -2.36 -23.82
C SER A 363 16.99 -3.31 -24.12
N VAL A 364 18.11 -2.80 -24.63
CA VAL A 364 19.33 -3.57 -24.87
C VAL A 364 19.95 -4.07 -23.56
N ALA A 365 20.06 -3.22 -22.53
CA ALA A 365 20.56 -3.62 -21.23
C ALA A 365 19.69 -4.72 -20.61
N LYS A 366 18.37 -4.57 -20.62
CA LYS A 366 17.40 -5.59 -20.18
C LYS A 366 17.55 -6.88 -20.98
N SER A 367 17.73 -6.79 -22.30
CA SER A 367 17.88 -7.97 -23.18
C SER A 367 19.19 -8.72 -22.93
N ARG A 368 20.27 -8.00 -22.61
CA ARG A 368 21.55 -8.62 -22.22
C ARG A 368 21.39 -9.36 -20.88
N LEU A 369 20.81 -8.72 -19.89
CA LEU A 369 20.57 -9.33 -18.58
C LEU A 369 19.64 -10.54 -18.67
N ALA A 370 18.61 -10.48 -19.51
CA ALA A 370 17.69 -11.60 -19.74
C ALA A 370 18.37 -12.87 -20.28
N LYS A 371 19.57 -12.75 -20.87
CA LYS A 371 20.36 -13.90 -21.34
C LYS A 371 21.24 -14.52 -20.26
N THR A 372 21.61 -13.72 -19.25
CA THR A 372 22.55 -14.14 -18.20
C THR A 372 21.88 -14.48 -16.88
N VAL A 373 20.58 -14.15 -16.73
CA VAL A 373 19.85 -14.29 -15.49
C VAL A 373 18.76 -15.36 -15.64
N PRO A 374 18.61 -16.24 -14.65
CA PRO A 374 17.57 -17.24 -14.61
C PRO A 374 16.18 -16.61 -14.83
N PRO A 375 15.25 -17.29 -15.55
CA PRO A 375 13.91 -16.76 -15.83
C PRO A 375 13.15 -16.30 -14.59
N GLU A 376 13.30 -16.98 -13.46
CA GLU A 376 12.71 -16.70 -12.16
C GLU A 376 13.23 -15.41 -11.52
N GLU A 377 14.45 -14.99 -11.86
CA GLU A 377 15.05 -13.77 -11.36
C GLU A 377 14.83 -12.55 -12.27
N ARG A 378 14.32 -12.75 -13.50
CA ARG A 378 14.18 -11.68 -14.51
C ARG A 378 13.22 -10.56 -14.12
N MET A 379 12.29 -10.84 -13.24
CA MET A 379 11.37 -9.86 -12.68
C MET A 379 12.08 -8.73 -11.91
N PHE A 380 13.24 -9.01 -11.38
CA PHE A 380 14.01 -8.07 -10.56
C PHE A 380 14.70 -6.97 -11.37
N TYR A 381 14.70 -7.08 -12.69
CA TYR A 381 15.30 -6.11 -13.59
C TYR A 381 14.32 -5.05 -14.07
N THR A 382 13.54 -4.52 -13.14
CA THR A 382 12.69 -3.34 -13.36
C THR A 382 13.29 -2.12 -12.68
N LEU A 383 12.90 -0.92 -13.12
CA LEU A 383 13.41 0.33 -12.58
C LEU A 383 12.89 0.64 -11.16
N SER A 384 11.82 0.01 -10.73
CA SER A 384 11.18 0.28 -9.44
C SER A 384 10.55 -0.98 -8.83
N PRO A 385 11.34 -2.03 -8.54
CA PRO A 385 10.77 -3.29 -8.09
C PRO A 385 10.09 -3.19 -6.73
N GLN A 386 10.53 -2.30 -5.83
CA GLN A 386 9.83 -2.08 -4.56
C GLN A 386 8.40 -1.58 -4.76
N TYR A 387 8.17 -0.79 -5.80
CA TYR A 387 6.84 -0.41 -6.20
C TYR A 387 5.97 -1.63 -6.53
N TYR A 388 6.49 -2.56 -7.33
CA TYR A 388 5.75 -3.76 -7.71
C TYR A 388 5.62 -4.76 -6.57
N TYR A 389 6.62 -4.91 -5.71
CA TYR A 389 6.54 -5.77 -4.54
C TYR A 389 5.54 -5.26 -3.50
N TYR A 390 5.39 -3.95 -3.36
CA TYR A 390 4.33 -3.38 -2.52
C TYR A 390 2.94 -3.88 -2.93
N TYR A 391 2.65 -3.90 -4.22
CA TYR A 391 1.39 -4.44 -4.73
C TYR A 391 1.33 -5.97 -4.63
N ALA A 392 2.40 -6.66 -5.03
CA ALA A 392 2.46 -8.12 -5.01
C ALA A 392 2.29 -8.68 -3.60
N THR A 393 2.91 -8.09 -2.58
CA THR A 393 2.77 -8.49 -1.18
C THR A 393 1.30 -8.46 -0.74
N GLN A 394 0.58 -7.40 -1.09
CA GLN A 394 -0.85 -7.31 -0.80
C GLN A 394 -1.66 -8.35 -1.59
N CYS A 395 -1.37 -8.54 -2.89
CA CYS A 395 -2.03 -9.57 -3.70
C CYS A 395 -1.91 -10.95 -3.08
N LYS A 396 -0.69 -11.34 -2.70
CA LYS A 396 -0.40 -12.65 -2.11
C LYS A 396 -1.05 -12.80 -0.73
N PHE A 397 -1.05 -11.74 0.07
CA PHE A 397 -1.71 -11.72 1.37
C PHE A 397 -3.23 -11.89 1.23
N HIS A 398 -3.85 -11.14 0.32
CA HIS A 398 -5.28 -11.26 0.07
C HIS A 398 -5.68 -12.62 -0.49
N GLN A 399 -4.84 -13.23 -1.30
CA GLN A 399 -5.09 -14.59 -1.79
C GLN A 399 -4.96 -15.63 -0.68
N GLY A 400 -4.10 -15.41 0.32
CA GLY A 400 -3.90 -16.32 1.45
C GLY A 400 -3.24 -17.65 1.06
N GLY A 401 -3.36 -18.65 1.92
CA GLY A 401 -2.86 -20.01 1.69
C GLY A 401 -1.41 -20.09 1.26
N LYS A 402 -1.09 -21.00 0.33
CA LYS A 402 0.27 -21.18 -0.20
C LYS A 402 0.83 -19.94 -0.91
N HIS A 403 -0.01 -19.11 -1.53
CA HIS A 403 0.43 -17.86 -2.15
C HIS A 403 1.07 -16.91 -1.13
N TRP A 404 0.45 -16.79 0.04
CA TRP A 404 0.97 -15.95 1.11
C TRP A 404 2.14 -16.60 1.83
N SER A 405 2.04 -17.85 2.25
CA SER A 405 3.09 -18.52 3.03
C SER A 405 4.42 -18.57 2.29
N ASN A 406 4.40 -18.93 1.00
CA ASN A 406 5.60 -18.94 0.16
C ASN A 406 6.20 -17.54 -0.02
N TRP A 407 5.37 -16.54 -0.24
CA TRP A 407 5.82 -15.15 -0.37
C TRP A 407 6.44 -14.63 0.92
N ASN A 408 5.74 -14.81 2.05
CA ASN A 408 6.18 -14.33 3.34
C ASN A 408 7.50 -14.95 3.81
N LYS A 409 7.68 -16.26 3.56
CA LYS A 409 8.92 -16.99 3.89
C LYS A 409 10.17 -16.32 3.29
N VAL A 410 10.05 -15.68 2.14
CA VAL A 410 11.15 -15.00 1.46
C VAL A 410 11.15 -13.50 1.72
N MET A 411 10.00 -12.85 1.64
CA MET A 411 9.86 -11.40 1.78
C MET A 411 10.30 -10.91 3.16
N LYS A 412 9.79 -11.51 4.22
CA LYS A 412 10.07 -11.09 5.59
C LYS A 412 11.58 -11.01 5.90
N PRO A 413 12.36 -12.09 5.79
CA PRO A 413 13.79 -12.02 6.09
C PRO A 413 14.56 -11.11 5.14
N ALA A 414 14.19 -11.05 3.85
CA ALA A 414 14.83 -10.17 2.88
C ALA A 414 14.68 -8.69 3.26
N TYR A 415 13.49 -8.28 3.70
CA TYR A 415 13.21 -6.90 4.06
C TYR A 415 13.83 -6.52 5.42
N VAL A 416 13.72 -7.39 6.42
CA VAL A 416 14.33 -7.15 7.73
C VAL A 416 15.85 -7.02 7.60
N LYS A 417 16.50 -7.93 6.86
CA LYS A 417 17.95 -7.91 6.64
C LYS A 417 18.44 -6.71 5.83
N ALA A 418 17.65 -6.22 4.88
CA ALA A 418 18.03 -5.11 4.00
C ALA A 418 17.83 -3.72 4.61
N GLN A 419 17.29 -3.62 5.82
CA GLN A 419 17.11 -2.34 6.49
C GLN A 419 18.45 -1.75 6.93
N ALA A 420 18.77 -0.55 6.45
CA ALA A 420 19.86 0.25 7.02
C ALA A 420 19.43 0.77 8.39
N VAL A 421 20.30 0.70 9.38
CA VAL A 421 19.99 1.08 10.77
C VAL A 421 21.03 2.04 11.31
N THR A 422 20.58 3.12 11.96
CA THR A 422 21.44 3.98 12.80
C THR A 422 20.98 3.87 14.25
N LYS A 423 21.88 3.44 15.12
CA LYS A 423 21.59 3.27 16.54
C LYS A 423 21.48 4.63 17.25
N ASP A 424 20.66 4.70 18.28
CA ASP A 424 20.53 5.83 19.20
C ASP A 424 20.30 7.20 18.52
N ALA A 425 19.58 7.19 17.41
CA ALA A 425 19.49 8.31 16.48
C ALA A 425 18.37 9.32 16.79
N ILE A 426 17.41 8.95 17.65
CA ILE A 426 16.27 9.79 18.04
C ILE A 426 15.84 9.46 19.47
N LYS A 427 15.31 10.45 20.18
CA LYS A 427 14.63 10.20 21.47
C LYS A 427 13.15 9.91 21.24
N ASN A 428 12.63 8.89 21.91
CA ASN A 428 11.19 8.63 21.93
C ASN A 428 10.47 9.58 22.94
N ASP A 429 9.18 9.38 23.10
CA ASP A 429 8.31 10.13 24.03
C ASP A 429 8.75 10.06 25.49
N LYS A 430 9.44 8.99 25.88
CA LYS A 430 10.00 8.78 27.23
C LYS A 430 11.43 9.31 27.38
N GLY A 431 11.96 9.99 26.37
CA GLY A 431 13.32 10.51 26.35
C GLY A 431 14.41 9.45 26.14
N LEU A 432 14.06 8.19 25.89
CA LEU A 432 15.01 7.10 25.62
C LEU A 432 15.53 7.20 24.20
N LEU A 433 16.84 6.99 24.04
CA LEU A 433 17.46 6.88 22.75
C LEU A 433 16.94 5.63 22.03
N CYS A 434 16.61 5.79 20.75
CA CYS A 434 16.05 4.75 19.90
C CYS A 434 16.74 4.74 18.54
N ASP A 435 16.78 3.54 17.96
CA ASP A 435 17.27 3.33 16.61
C ASP A 435 16.29 3.86 15.58
N VAL A 436 16.84 4.28 14.44
CA VAL A 436 16.09 4.56 13.21
C VAL A 436 16.55 3.60 12.12
N GLY A 437 15.63 3.27 11.19
CA GLY A 437 15.97 2.40 10.08
C GLY A 437 15.24 2.82 8.81
N TRP A 438 15.85 2.58 7.65
CA TRP A 438 15.28 2.92 6.36
C TRP A 438 15.70 1.92 5.30
N TRP A 439 15.03 1.99 4.16
CA TRP A 439 15.41 1.23 2.97
C TRP A 439 15.71 2.18 1.83
N GLU A 440 16.71 1.85 1.08
CA GLU A 440 17.13 2.62 -0.08
C GLU A 440 17.66 1.69 -1.16
N ASN A 441 17.09 1.79 -2.33
CA ASN A 441 17.57 1.11 -3.51
C ASN A 441 18.43 2.04 -4.36
N ALA A 442 19.50 1.51 -4.92
CA ALA A 442 20.31 2.20 -5.90
C ALA A 442 19.57 2.25 -7.24
N ASP A 443 18.50 3.00 -7.32
CA ASP A 443 17.62 3.16 -8.46
C ASP A 443 17.80 4.59 -9.02
N VAL A 444 17.28 4.83 -10.22
CA VAL A 444 17.39 6.13 -10.92
C VAL A 444 16.40 7.17 -10.44
N HIS A 445 15.45 6.80 -9.59
CA HIS A 445 14.43 7.72 -9.08
C HIS A 445 14.92 8.51 -7.87
N SER A 446 14.56 9.79 -7.84
CA SER A 446 15.05 10.75 -6.84
C SER A 446 14.31 10.72 -5.49
N ASP A 447 13.19 10.03 -5.38
CA ASP A 447 12.36 10.03 -4.16
C ASP A 447 12.83 9.02 -3.10
N ARG A 448 14.01 8.46 -3.31
CA ARG A 448 14.72 7.61 -2.36
C ARG A 448 15.39 8.50 -1.29
N PRO A 449 15.46 8.04 -0.03
CA PRO A 449 14.95 6.77 0.50
C PRO A 449 13.52 6.83 1.06
N VAL A 450 12.82 7.98 1.02
CA VAL A 450 11.48 8.12 1.63
C VAL A 450 10.50 7.12 1.03
N MET A 451 10.42 7.06 -0.30
CA MET A 451 9.52 6.14 -1.00
C MET A 451 9.80 4.67 -0.65
N ASP A 452 11.06 4.26 -0.72
CA ASP A 452 11.43 2.88 -0.42
C ASP A 452 11.14 2.51 1.03
N THR A 453 11.40 3.41 1.97
CA THR A 453 11.11 3.20 3.39
C THR A 453 9.60 3.04 3.63
N CYS A 454 8.78 3.90 3.04
CA CYS A 454 7.32 3.78 3.16
C CYS A 454 6.82 2.47 2.55
N LEU A 455 7.24 2.14 1.32
CA LEU A 455 6.77 0.94 0.63
C LEU A 455 7.24 -0.35 1.33
N ALA A 456 8.45 -0.38 1.86
CA ALA A 456 8.97 -1.52 2.62
C ALA A 456 8.24 -1.69 3.96
N ALA A 457 8.07 -0.61 4.72
CA ALA A 457 7.34 -0.65 5.98
C ALA A 457 5.87 -1.09 5.78
N LEU A 458 5.20 -0.59 4.73
CA LEU A 458 3.84 -0.99 4.40
C LEU A 458 3.71 -2.48 4.06
N GLN A 459 4.73 -3.08 3.46
CA GLN A 459 4.78 -4.52 3.21
C GLN A 459 4.93 -5.31 4.50
N LEU A 460 5.80 -4.85 5.43
CA LEU A 460 5.98 -5.48 6.74
C LEU A 460 4.79 -5.24 7.70
N MET A 461 3.86 -4.36 7.38
CA MET A 461 2.63 -4.11 8.14
C MET A 461 1.41 -4.82 7.56
N VAL A 462 1.55 -5.56 6.46
CA VAL A 462 0.43 -6.23 5.80
C VAL A 462 -0.32 -7.18 6.74
N TYR A 463 0.36 -7.78 7.71
CA TYR A 463 -0.17 -8.75 8.67
C TYR A 463 -1.36 -8.24 9.49
N TYR A 464 -1.39 -6.94 9.79
CA TYR A 464 -2.43 -6.30 10.60
C TYR A 464 -3.10 -5.11 9.92
N ARG A 465 -2.54 -4.68 8.78
CA ARG A 465 -3.17 -3.62 7.98
C ARG A 465 -4.45 -4.08 7.31
N TYR A 466 -4.48 -5.35 6.89
CA TYR A 466 -5.61 -5.95 6.20
C TYR A 466 -5.94 -7.33 6.78
N LEU A 467 -7.12 -7.86 6.48
CA LEU A 467 -7.40 -9.30 6.64
C LEU A 467 -7.36 -9.95 5.25
N PRO A 468 -6.89 -11.21 5.15
CA PRO A 468 -6.96 -11.94 3.88
C PRO A 468 -8.42 -12.14 3.46
N THR A 469 -8.68 -11.96 2.19
CA THR A 469 -10.02 -12.01 1.61
C THR A 469 -10.61 -13.40 1.53
N THR A 470 -9.75 -14.39 1.61
CA THR A 470 -10.12 -15.81 1.65
C THR A 470 -10.30 -16.32 3.07
N SER A 471 -10.14 -15.49 4.10
CA SER A 471 -10.42 -15.92 5.47
C SER A 471 -11.92 -16.17 5.64
N LYS A 472 -12.28 -17.23 6.39
CA LYS A 472 -13.69 -17.52 6.72
C LYS A 472 -14.37 -16.31 7.37
N GLU A 473 -13.63 -15.51 8.15
CA GLU A 473 -14.14 -14.28 8.78
C GLU A 473 -14.45 -13.16 7.77
N ALA A 474 -13.66 -13.04 6.71
CA ALA A 474 -13.95 -12.08 5.64
C ALA A 474 -15.21 -12.50 4.86
N VAL A 475 -15.34 -13.80 4.57
CA VAL A 475 -16.52 -14.36 3.89
C VAL A 475 -17.76 -14.24 4.76
N GLN A 476 -17.69 -14.58 6.04
CA GLN A 476 -18.82 -14.44 6.99
C GLN A 476 -19.20 -12.96 7.18
N ALA A 477 -18.24 -12.05 7.24
CA ALA A 477 -18.53 -10.63 7.30
C ALA A 477 -19.22 -10.12 6.03
N GLU A 478 -18.91 -10.65 4.85
CA GLU A 478 -19.64 -10.37 3.61
C GLU A 478 -21.07 -10.92 3.63
N GLU A 479 -21.26 -12.15 4.12
CA GLU A 479 -22.59 -12.79 4.19
C GLU A 479 -23.53 -12.09 5.19
N GLU A 480 -23.07 -11.76 6.41
CA GLU A 480 -23.83 -11.04 7.42
C GLU A 480 -24.34 -9.68 6.94
N ILE A 481 -23.60 -9.04 6.07
CA ILE A 481 -23.88 -7.69 5.59
C ILE A 481 -24.81 -7.73 4.39
N THR A 482 -24.66 -8.73 3.54
CA THR A 482 -25.63 -8.97 2.44
C THR A 482 -26.99 -9.30 3.02
N ALA A 483 -27.08 -10.02 4.15
CA ALA A 483 -28.31 -10.34 4.84
C ALA A 483 -29.00 -9.08 5.44
N THR A 484 -28.22 -8.19 6.07
CA THR A 484 -28.76 -6.94 6.67
C THR A 484 -29.21 -5.91 5.64
N SER A 485 -28.62 -5.89 4.44
CA SER A 485 -29.03 -4.96 3.38
C SER A 485 -30.34 -5.37 2.67
N THR A 486 -30.69 -6.65 2.68
CA THR A 486 -31.96 -7.15 2.14
C THR A 486 -33.16 -6.87 3.06
N ASP A 487 -32.95 -6.74 4.38
CA ASP A 487 -34.02 -6.45 5.32
C ASP A 487 -34.42 -4.96 5.40
N THR A 488 -33.63 -4.06 4.78
CA THR A 488 -33.94 -2.61 4.78
C THR A 488 -34.68 -2.11 3.56
N GLU A 489 -34.92 -2.93 2.53
CA GLU A 489 -35.68 -2.52 1.36
C GLU A 489 -37.23 -2.56 1.59
N ASP A 490 -37.71 -3.09 2.70
CA ASP A 490 -39.15 -3.19 3.01
C ASP A 490 -39.73 -2.10 3.94
N ILE A 491 -38.95 -1.09 4.30
CA ILE A 491 -39.50 0.07 5.01
C ILE A 491 -40.12 1.04 3.99
N LYS A 492 -41.35 0.77 3.57
CA LYS A 492 -42.21 1.74 2.93
C LYS A 492 -42.42 2.90 3.91
N VAL A 493 -41.83 4.03 3.63
CA VAL A 493 -42.20 5.28 4.30
C VAL A 493 -43.60 5.65 3.80
N ASP A 494 -44.57 5.40 4.65
CA ASP A 494 -45.94 5.88 4.46
C ASP A 494 -45.93 7.41 4.58
N THR A 495 -45.95 8.10 3.45
CA THR A 495 -46.18 9.55 3.38
C THR A 495 -47.66 9.82 3.42
N GLY A 496 -48.31 9.45 4.51
CA GLY A 496 -49.64 9.90 4.82
C GLY A 496 -49.63 11.35 5.35
N ASN A 497 -50.17 12.22 4.53
CA ASN A 497 -50.76 13.54 4.84
C ASN A 497 -50.23 14.32 6.05
N LEU A 498 -49.42 15.34 5.81
CA LEU A 498 -49.61 16.67 6.45
C LEU A 498 -49.05 17.78 5.55
#